data_c03e9064b4e7df574800b9d06842c127
#
_entry.id   c03e9064b4e7df574800b9d06842c127
#
_cell.length_a   1.000
_cell.length_b   1.000
_cell.length_c   1.000
_cell.angle_alpha   90.00
_cell.angle_beta   90.00
_cell.angle_gamma   90.00
#
_symmetry.space_group_name_H-M   'P 1'
#
loop_
_entity.id
_entity.type
_entity.pdbx_description
1 polymer ?
#
loop_
_entity_poly.entity_id
_entity_poly.type
_entity_poly.pdbx_seq_one_letter_code
_entity_poly.pdbx_strand_id
1 'polypeptide(L)'
;MTQLYFGETTESLSEMEDTYGILPLPKLDEEQSGYYTNCWDQFTVFAVPLTMPESDGEFVGTIYEVLCAESYKTVFPAYYDVALKSRYSAEPATAEIIDIIMEGRNLDFTFQYGSKLMSLPYLFRNMVVANDTNVASAYNKSKKAMNKNVQSFLKIFYND
;
A
#
# COMPACT_ATOMS: atom_id res chain seq x y z
N MET A 1 14.63 12.99 6.89
CA MET A 1 14.04 11.89 6.08
C MET A 1 12.66 11.60 6.63
N THR A 2 11.66 11.52 5.79
CA THR A 2 10.27 11.21 6.19
C THR A 2 9.68 10.18 5.22
N GLN A 3 8.68 9.43 5.65
CA GLN A 3 7.93 8.50 4.80
C GLN A 3 6.68 9.22 4.29
N LEU A 4 6.48 9.22 2.98
CA LEU A 4 5.39 9.90 2.30
C LEU A 4 4.77 8.98 1.24
N TYR A 5 3.57 9.33 0.79
CA TYR A 5 2.96 8.73 -0.40
C TYR A 5 3.41 9.46 -1.66
N PHE A 6 3.34 8.81 -2.80
CA PHE A 6 3.61 9.50 -4.07
C PHE A 6 2.68 10.71 -4.31
N GLY A 7 1.43 10.65 -3.88
CA GLY A 7 0.51 11.78 -3.95
C GLY A 7 1.03 13.05 -3.27
N GLU A 8 1.72 12.91 -2.14
CA GLU A 8 2.30 14.05 -1.41
C GLU A 8 3.34 14.80 -2.24
N THR A 9 4.01 14.13 -3.15
CA THR A 9 5.01 14.76 -4.02
C THR A 9 4.37 15.74 -5.00
N THR A 10 3.14 15.50 -5.41
CA THR A 10 2.38 16.35 -6.32
C THR A 10 1.51 17.37 -5.60
N GLU A 11 1.27 17.17 -4.32
CA GLU A 11 0.46 18.05 -3.47
C GLU A 11 1.35 18.85 -2.52
N SER A 12 1.68 18.30 -1.36
CA SER A 12 2.34 19.02 -0.26
C SER A 12 3.77 19.44 -0.58
N LEU A 13 4.50 18.65 -1.38
CA LEU A 13 5.88 18.98 -1.77
C LEU A 13 5.97 19.73 -3.10
N SER A 14 4.83 20.03 -3.71
CA SER A 14 4.80 20.70 -5.03
C SER A 14 5.38 22.11 -5.00
N GLU A 15 5.26 22.80 -3.89
CA GLU A 15 5.70 24.19 -3.68
C GLU A 15 7.04 24.26 -2.93
N MET A 16 7.67 23.12 -2.63
CA MET A 16 8.95 23.08 -1.93
C MET A 16 10.06 23.62 -2.83
N GLU A 17 10.77 24.64 -2.36
CA GLU A 17 11.89 25.27 -3.08
C GLU A 17 13.18 24.42 -3.00
N ASP A 18 13.35 23.66 -1.91
CA ASP A 18 14.49 22.79 -1.73
C ASP A 18 14.38 21.51 -2.58
N THR A 19 15.50 21.05 -3.08
CA THR A 19 15.58 19.76 -3.79
C THR A 19 15.50 18.60 -2.80
N TYR A 20 14.72 17.57 -3.17
CA TYR A 20 14.63 16.33 -2.39
C TYR A 20 14.76 15.10 -3.29
N GLY A 21 15.25 14.02 -2.72
CA GLY A 21 15.34 12.72 -3.39
C GLY A 21 14.24 11.77 -2.92
N ILE A 22 13.86 10.87 -3.79
CA ILE A 22 12.95 9.76 -3.49
C ILE A 22 13.80 8.50 -3.35
N LEU A 23 13.56 7.72 -2.31
CA LEU A 23 14.26 6.45 -2.06
C LEU A 23 13.23 5.37 -1.72
N PRO A 24 13.46 4.11 -2.12
CA PRO A 24 12.66 3.00 -1.66
C PRO A 24 12.85 2.79 -0.16
N LEU A 25 11.89 2.14 0.49
CA LEU A 25 12.10 1.67 1.86
C LEU A 25 13.31 0.73 1.91
N PRO A 26 14.18 0.86 2.93
CA PRO A 26 15.36 0.02 3.01
C PRO A 26 14.99 -1.45 3.18
N LYS A 27 15.83 -2.34 2.68
CA LYS A 27 15.74 -3.77 2.97
C LYS A 27 16.00 -4.01 4.46
N LEU A 28 15.40 -5.08 4.99
CA LEU A 28 15.65 -5.52 6.36
C LEU A 28 17.11 -6.00 6.50
N ASP A 29 17.57 -6.79 5.53
CA ASP A 29 18.89 -7.39 5.46
C ASP A 29 19.27 -7.74 4.00
N GLU A 30 20.44 -8.30 3.81
CA GLU A 30 20.95 -8.72 2.50
C GLU A 30 20.23 -9.95 1.93
N GLU A 31 19.51 -10.72 2.75
CA GLU A 31 18.78 -11.91 2.32
C GLU A 31 17.44 -11.53 1.66
N GLN A 32 16.94 -10.33 1.94
CA GLN A 32 15.73 -9.83 1.30
C GLN A 32 15.94 -9.63 -0.20
N SER A 33 15.19 -10.37 -1.02
CA SER A 33 15.37 -10.44 -2.48
C SER A 33 15.18 -9.12 -3.22
N GLY A 34 14.30 -8.23 -2.72
CA GLY A 34 13.98 -6.96 -3.39
C GLY A 34 13.56 -5.88 -2.41
N TYR A 35 13.29 -4.69 -2.94
CA TYR A 35 12.67 -3.61 -2.20
C TYR A 35 11.17 -3.82 -2.19
N TYR A 36 10.51 -3.63 -1.04
CA TYR A 36 9.07 -3.73 -0.93
C TYR A 36 8.47 -2.36 -0.60
N THR A 37 7.41 -2.03 -1.34
CA THR A 37 6.62 -0.83 -1.12
C THR A 37 5.23 -1.24 -0.68
N ASN A 38 4.90 -0.93 0.57
CA ASN A 38 3.59 -1.27 1.09
C ASN A 38 2.53 -0.33 0.53
N CYS A 39 1.47 -0.90 -0.07
CA CYS A 39 0.28 -0.15 -0.41
C CYS A 39 -0.56 0.07 0.84
N TRP A 40 -0.93 1.32 1.09
CA TRP A 40 -1.77 1.69 2.22
C TRP A 40 -3.16 1.05 2.11
N ASP A 41 -3.86 0.94 3.23
CA ASP A 41 -5.20 0.38 3.32
C ASP A 41 -6.33 1.37 2.91
N GLN A 42 -5.98 2.61 2.57
CA GLN A 42 -6.91 3.66 2.15
C GLN A 42 -6.84 3.89 0.64
N PHE A 43 -7.17 2.87 -0.14
CA PHE A 43 -7.30 2.99 -1.58
C PHE A 43 -8.77 2.87 -1.99
N THR A 44 -9.13 3.56 -3.06
CA THR A 44 -10.47 3.47 -3.65
C THR A 44 -10.65 2.12 -4.33
N VAL A 45 -11.77 1.48 -4.07
CA VAL A 45 -12.18 0.26 -4.75
C VAL A 45 -13.49 0.47 -5.47
N PHE A 46 -13.67 -0.18 -6.60
CA PHE A 46 -14.98 -0.33 -7.21
C PHE A 46 -15.72 -1.47 -6.52
N ALA A 47 -17.00 -1.24 -6.21
CA ALA A 47 -17.85 -2.23 -5.59
C ALA A 47 -19.14 -2.40 -6.39
N VAL A 48 -19.52 -3.64 -6.63
CA VAL A 48 -20.80 -3.99 -7.27
C VAL A 48 -21.77 -4.40 -6.17
N PRO A 49 -22.96 -3.77 -6.07
CA PRO A 49 -23.96 -4.17 -5.09
C PRO A 49 -24.43 -5.61 -5.30
N LEU A 50 -24.62 -6.38 -4.24
CA LEU A 50 -25.17 -7.74 -4.31
C LEU A 50 -26.61 -7.78 -4.85
N THR A 51 -27.30 -6.63 -4.86
CA THR A 51 -28.67 -6.48 -5.40
C THR A 51 -28.70 -6.26 -6.91
N MET A 52 -27.53 -6.18 -7.56
CA MET A 52 -27.45 -6.08 -9.01
C MET A 52 -28.05 -7.34 -9.66
N PRO A 53 -28.89 -7.20 -10.71
CA PRO A 53 -29.39 -8.35 -11.45
C PRO A 53 -28.23 -9.18 -12.03
N GLU A 54 -28.32 -10.51 -11.94
CA GLU A 54 -27.30 -11.41 -12.49
C GLU A 54 -27.10 -11.21 -14.00
N SER A 55 -28.18 -10.86 -14.72
CA SER A 55 -28.16 -10.53 -16.14
C SER A 55 -27.20 -9.40 -16.51
N ASP A 56 -26.92 -8.50 -15.60
CA ASP A 56 -26.09 -7.30 -15.84
C ASP A 56 -24.61 -7.56 -15.51
N GLY A 57 -24.29 -8.74 -14.95
CA GLY A 57 -22.95 -9.09 -14.47
C GLY A 57 -21.89 -9.04 -15.56
N GLU A 58 -22.17 -9.61 -16.73
CA GLU A 58 -21.26 -9.60 -17.88
C GLU A 58 -21.00 -8.17 -18.39
N PHE A 59 -22.05 -7.37 -18.50
CA PHE A 59 -21.91 -5.96 -18.92
C PHE A 59 -21.08 -5.14 -17.94
N VAL A 60 -21.38 -5.23 -16.66
CA VAL A 60 -20.64 -4.50 -15.61
C VAL A 60 -19.20 -4.96 -15.55
N GLY A 61 -18.93 -6.27 -15.61
CA GLY A 61 -17.57 -6.82 -15.65
C GLY A 61 -16.77 -6.30 -16.85
N THR A 62 -17.40 -6.30 -18.03
CA THR A 62 -16.76 -5.76 -19.26
C THR A 62 -16.41 -4.28 -19.13
N ILE A 63 -17.30 -3.47 -18.57
CA ILE A 63 -17.03 -2.05 -18.36
C ILE A 63 -15.85 -1.84 -17.39
N TYR A 64 -15.80 -2.61 -16.30
CA TYR A 64 -14.65 -2.52 -15.37
C TYR A 64 -13.34 -2.92 -16.03
N GLU A 65 -13.34 -3.99 -16.81
CA GLU A 65 -12.14 -4.43 -17.52
C GLU A 65 -11.65 -3.36 -18.51
N VAL A 66 -12.57 -2.76 -19.27
CA VAL A 66 -12.23 -1.66 -20.20
C VAL A 66 -11.67 -0.46 -19.45
N LEU A 67 -12.30 -0.04 -18.34
CA LEU A 67 -11.82 1.09 -17.53
C LEU A 67 -10.41 0.81 -16.96
N CYS A 68 -10.16 -0.40 -16.47
CA CYS A 68 -8.84 -0.80 -15.98
C CYS A 68 -7.80 -0.81 -17.10
N ALA A 69 -8.15 -1.38 -18.26
CA ALA A 69 -7.26 -1.45 -19.41
C ALA A 69 -6.91 -0.06 -19.96
N GLU A 70 -7.89 0.83 -20.09
CA GLU A 70 -7.65 2.19 -20.54
C GLU A 70 -6.88 3.01 -19.51
N SER A 71 -7.15 2.83 -18.22
CA SER A 71 -6.36 3.46 -17.16
C SER A 71 -4.89 3.00 -17.19
N TYR A 72 -4.66 1.72 -17.41
CA TYR A 72 -3.30 1.18 -17.54
C TYR A 72 -2.55 1.75 -18.76
N LYS A 73 -3.24 1.96 -19.88
CA LYS A 73 -2.65 2.48 -21.12
C LYS A 73 -2.43 3.99 -21.11
N THR A 74 -3.28 4.74 -20.43
CA THR A 74 -3.31 6.20 -20.55
C THR A 74 -2.99 6.91 -19.24
N VAL A 75 -3.70 6.59 -18.17
CA VAL A 75 -3.56 7.29 -16.87
C VAL A 75 -2.24 6.93 -16.19
N PHE A 76 -1.92 5.63 -16.19
CA PHE A 76 -0.73 5.14 -15.52
C PHE A 76 0.57 5.73 -16.12
N PRO A 77 0.82 5.68 -17.44
CA PRO A 77 1.99 6.33 -18.03
C PRO A 77 1.98 7.85 -17.85
N ALA A 78 0.84 8.51 -17.98
CA ALA A 78 0.76 9.95 -17.79
C ALA A 78 1.14 10.36 -16.35
N TYR A 79 0.76 9.59 -15.36
CA TYR A 79 1.08 9.89 -13.97
C TYR A 79 2.52 9.50 -13.62
N TYR A 80 2.94 8.27 -13.92
CA TYR A 80 4.24 7.76 -13.49
C TYR A 80 5.39 8.21 -14.39
N ASP A 81 5.24 8.10 -15.70
CA ASP A 81 6.34 8.41 -16.62
C ASP A 81 6.45 9.91 -16.88
N VAL A 82 5.33 10.62 -16.96
CA VAL A 82 5.34 12.06 -17.24
C VAL A 82 5.34 12.87 -15.95
N ALA A 83 4.35 12.70 -15.08
CA ALA A 83 4.23 13.57 -13.91
C ALA A 83 5.30 13.30 -12.86
N LEU A 84 5.53 12.05 -12.46
CA LEU A 84 6.50 11.72 -11.43
C LEU A 84 7.93 11.76 -11.94
N LYS A 85 8.26 11.02 -13.00
CA LYS A 85 9.63 10.91 -13.50
C LYS A 85 10.14 12.23 -14.09
N SER A 86 9.32 12.98 -14.85
CA SER A 86 9.75 14.23 -15.44
C SER A 86 9.92 15.35 -14.42
N ARG A 87 9.09 15.39 -13.38
CA ARG A 87 9.16 16.42 -12.34
C ARG A 87 10.39 16.26 -11.43
N TYR A 88 10.82 15.01 -11.21
CA TYR A 88 11.97 14.68 -10.37
C TYR A 88 13.22 14.35 -11.17
N SER A 89 13.20 14.52 -12.49
CA SER A 89 14.27 14.16 -13.41
C SER A 89 15.48 15.10 -13.38
N ALA A 90 15.64 15.94 -12.34
CA ALA A 90 16.91 16.61 -12.12
C ALA A 90 18.10 15.60 -12.02
N GLU A 91 17.80 14.35 -11.61
CA GLU A 91 18.76 13.25 -11.57
C GLU A 91 18.20 12.01 -12.31
N PRO A 92 18.94 11.47 -13.30
CA PRO A 92 18.52 10.24 -14.03
C PRO A 92 18.22 9.05 -13.11
N ALA A 93 18.94 8.92 -12.01
CA ALA A 93 18.74 7.86 -11.01
C ALA A 93 17.35 7.85 -10.39
N THR A 94 16.67 9.00 -10.32
CA THR A 94 15.34 9.08 -9.70
C THR A 94 14.28 8.29 -10.49
N ALA A 95 14.38 8.25 -11.81
CA ALA A 95 13.45 7.48 -12.63
C ALA A 95 13.56 5.97 -12.35
N GLU A 96 14.80 5.45 -12.27
CA GLU A 96 15.06 4.05 -11.94
C GLU A 96 14.58 3.70 -10.52
N ILE A 97 14.76 4.61 -9.58
CA ILE A 97 14.28 4.43 -8.20
C ILE A 97 12.75 4.36 -8.14
N ILE A 98 12.05 5.18 -8.92
CA ILE A 98 10.58 5.13 -9.01
C ILE A 98 10.15 3.78 -9.59
N ASP A 99 10.84 3.26 -10.60
CA ASP A 99 10.55 1.93 -11.15
C ASP A 99 10.73 0.82 -10.10
N ILE A 100 11.82 0.84 -9.34
CA ILE A 100 12.05 -0.09 -8.22
C ILE A 100 10.93 -0.03 -7.18
N ILE A 101 10.49 1.17 -6.81
CA ILE A 101 9.39 1.37 -5.86
C ILE A 101 8.08 0.80 -6.42
N MET A 102 7.82 1.02 -7.71
CA MET A 102 6.60 0.57 -8.39
C MET A 102 6.56 -0.94 -8.57
N GLU A 103 7.68 -1.56 -8.92
CA GLU A 103 7.81 -3.01 -9.03
C GLU A 103 7.67 -3.70 -7.68
N GLY A 104 8.19 -3.09 -6.63
CA GLY A 104 8.12 -3.58 -5.25
C GLY A 104 6.77 -3.45 -4.56
N ARG A 105 5.71 -2.97 -5.24
CA ARG A 105 4.38 -2.80 -4.60
C ARG A 105 3.84 -4.11 -4.07
N ASN A 106 3.39 -4.06 -2.82
CA ASN A 106 2.82 -5.20 -2.12
C ASN A 106 1.54 -4.80 -1.39
N LEU A 107 0.50 -5.61 -1.53
CA LEU A 107 -0.71 -5.53 -0.72
C LEU A 107 -0.54 -6.44 0.50
N ASP A 108 0.04 -5.90 1.56
CA ASP A 108 0.29 -6.66 2.77
C ASP A 108 -1.02 -6.97 3.51
N PHE A 109 -1.24 -8.26 3.78
CA PHE A 109 -2.43 -8.76 4.47
C PHE A 109 -2.63 -8.09 5.85
N THR A 110 -1.56 -7.83 6.56
CA THR A 110 -1.64 -7.25 7.91
C THR A 110 -2.09 -5.79 7.88
N PHE A 111 -1.75 -5.05 6.83
CA PHE A 111 -2.25 -3.69 6.63
C PHE A 111 -3.70 -3.70 6.16
N GLN A 112 -4.06 -4.55 5.19
CA GLN A 112 -5.42 -4.63 4.64
C GLN A 112 -6.45 -4.99 5.73
N TYR A 113 -6.07 -5.87 6.64
CA TYR A 113 -6.93 -6.35 7.72
C TYR A 113 -6.47 -5.91 9.11
N GLY A 114 -5.76 -4.81 9.20
CA GLY A 114 -5.15 -4.30 10.43
C GLY A 114 -6.14 -4.18 11.60
N SER A 115 -7.36 -3.74 11.35
CA SER A 115 -8.42 -3.65 12.36
C SER A 115 -8.80 -5.01 12.95
N LYS A 116 -8.76 -6.07 12.14
CA LYS A 116 -9.01 -7.46 12.60
C LYS A 116 -7.81 -8.05 13.32
N LEU A 117 -6.63 -7.58 13.01
CA LEU A 117 -5.35 -8.03 13.56
C LEU A 117 -4.87 -7.19 14.76
N MET A 118 -5.80 -6.55 15.51
CA MET A 118 -5.48 -5.75 16.68
C MET A 118 -4.48 -4.62 16.39
N SER A 119 -4.56 -4.04 15.20
CA SER A 119 -3.64 -2.98 14.72
C SER A 119 -2.16 -3.38 14.77
N LEU A 120 -1.87 -4.65 14.56
CA LEU A 120 -0.51 -5.20 14.55
C LEU A 120 0.48 -4.39 13.70
N PRO A 121 0.12 -3.91 12.48
CA PRO A 121 1.03 -3.10 11.66
C PRO A 121 1.51 -1.84 12.34
N TYR A 122 0.73 -1.31 13.27
CA TYR A 122 1.03 -0.08 14.00
C TYR A 122 1.65 -0.30 15.37
N LEU A 123 1.82 -1.58 15.80
CA LEU A 123 2.31 -1.91 17.14
C LEU A 123 3.65 -1.23 17.42
N PHE A 124 4.62 -1.41 16.54
CA PHE A 124 5.96 -0.83 16.70
C PHE A 124 5.94 0.70 16.71
N ARG A 125 5.21 1.31 15.77
CA ARG A 125 5.03 2.78 15.73
C ARG A 125 4.45 3.31 17.05
N ASN A 126 3.41 2.65 17.57
CA ASN A 126 2.76 3.07 18.81
C ASN A 126 3.70 2.93 20.01
N MET A 127 4.52 1.89 20.04
CA MET A 127 5.56 1.72 21.06
C MET A 127 6.62 2.81 21.00
N VAL A 128 7.09 3.17 19.80
CA VAL A 128 8.03 4.28 19.61
C VAL A 128 7.44 5.59 20.12
N VAL A 129 6.20 5.89 19.75
CA VAL A 129 5.49 7.11 20.23
C VAL A 129 5.33 7.11 21.76
N ALA A 130 5.06 5.95 22.34
CA ALA A 130 4.90 5.77 23.80
C ALA A 130 6.25 5.67 24.55
N ASN A 131 7.38 5.67 23.83
CA ASN A 131 8.72 5.40 24.37
C ASN A 131 8.77 4.07 25.16
N ASP A 132 8.04 3.05 24.69
CA ASP A 132 7.99 1.69 25.29
C ASP A 132 8.94 0.77 24.53
N THR A 133 9.93 0.23 25.23
CA THR A 133 10.93 -0.69 24.67
C THR A 133 10.59 -2.16 24.86
N ASN A 134 9.48 -2.49 25.53
CA ASN A 134 9.10 -3.86 25.88
C ASN A 134 8.33 -4.57 24.76
N VAL A 135 8.95 -4.74 23.59
CA VAL A 135 8.34 -5.34 22.39
C VAL A 135 7.71 -6.71 22.68
N ALA A 136 8.42 -7.59 23.36
CA ALA A 136 7.94 -8.94 23.69
C ALA A 136 6.67 -8.90 24.55
N SER A 137 6.59 -7.98 25.53
CA SER A 137 5.40 -7.82 26.38
C SER A 137 4.22 -7.30 25.58
N ALA A 138 4.42 -6.27 24.77
CA ALA A 138 3.37 -5.68 23.91
C ALA A 138 2.82 -6.71 22.93
N TYR A 139 3.67 -7.48 22.26
CA TYR A 139 3.28 -8.57 21.37
C TYR A 139 2.48 -9.64 22.10
N ASN A 140 2.97 -10.13 23.24
CA ASN A 140 2.33 -11.21 24.00
C ASN A 140 0.93 -10.81 24.52
N LYS A 141 0.71 -9.55 24.89
CA LYS A 141 -0.61 -9.05 25.27
C LYS A 141 -1.63 -9.19 24.14
N SER A 142 -1.22 -8.92 22.91
CA SER A 142 -2.09 -8.95 21.74
C SER A 142 -2.24 -10.33 21.12
N LYS A 143 -1.23 -11.19 21.26
CA LYS A 143 -1.11 -12.48 20.56
C LYS A 143 -2.35 -13.36 20.63
N LYS A 144 -2.91 -13.56 21.86
CA LYS A 144 -4.08 -14.43 22.05
C LYS A 144 -5.33 -13.90 21.36
N ALA A 145 -5.59 -12.59 21.49
CA ALA A 145 -6.73 -11.94 20.86
C ALA A 145 -6.57 -11.90 19.33
N MET A 146 -5.38 -11.60 18.87
CA MET A 146 -5.02 -11.60 17.45
C MET A 146 -5.24 -12.98 16.82
N ASN A 147 -4.75 -14.05 17.42
CA ASN A 147 -4.96 -15.42 16.94
C ASN A 147 -6.45 -15.78 16.88
N LYS A 148 -7.24 -15.39 17.89
CA LYS A 148 -8.68 -15.59 17.88
C LYS A 148 -9.35 -14.84 16.72
N ASN A 149 -8.96 -13.59 16.48
CA ASN A 149 -9.49 -12.78 15.39
C ASN A 149 -9.13 -13.35 14.02
N VAL A 150 -7.88 -13.81 13.83
CA VAL A 150 -7.45 -14.49 12.60
C VAL A 150 -8.28 -15.74 12.35
N GLN A 151 -8.47 -16.59 13.37
CA GLN A 151 -9.30 -17.80 13.23
C GLN A 151 -10.75 -17.47 12.88
N SER A 152 -11.33 -16.44 13.50
CA SER A 152 -12.67 -15.99 13.19
C SER A 152 -12.79 -15.42 11.78
N PHE A 153 -11.75 -14.72 11.30
CA PHE A 153 -11.67 -14.19 9.96
C PHE A 153 -11.58 -15.31 8.90
N LEU A 154 -10.70 -16.29 9.13
CA LEU A 154 -10.54 -17.43 8.22
C LEU A 154 -11.84 -18.23 8.04
N LYS A 155 -12.65 -18.39 9.08
CA LYS A 155 -13.95 -19.06 8.99
C LYS A 155 -14.91 -18.40 7.99
N ILE A 156 -14.79 -17.09 7.74
CA ILE A 156 -15.63 -16.39 6.76
C ILE A 156 -15.33 -16.87 5.34
N PHE A 157 -14.08 -17.26 5.06
CA PHE A 157 -13.65 -17.69 3.73
C PHE A 157 -13.74 -19.20 3.52
N TYR A 158 -13.56 -19.98 4.55
CA TYR A 158 -13.44 -21.43 4.43
C TYR A 158 -14.72 -22.20 4.84
N ASN A 159 -15.77 -21.50 5.30
CA ASN A 159 -17.10 -22.08 5.58
C ASN A 159 -17.07 -23.43 6.33
N ASP A 160 -16.17 -23.57 7.34
CA ASP A 160 -16.14 -24.74 8.23
C ASP A 160 -16.96 -24.52 9.51
#